data_cc6eb743c0a329d422e4486cbc4dd517
#
_entry.id   cc6eb743c0a329d422e4486cbc4dd517
#
_cell.length_a   1.000
_cell.length_b   1.000
_cell.length_c   1.000
_cell.angle_alpha   90.00
_cell.angle_beta   90.00
_cell.angle_gamma   90.00
#
_symmetry.space_group_name_H-M   'P 1'
#
loop_
_entity.id
_entity.type
_entity.pdbx_description
1 polymer ?
#
loop_
_entity_poly.entity_id
_entity_poly.type
_entity_poly.pdbx_seq_one_letter_code
_entity_poly.pdbx_strand_id
1 'polypeptide(L)'
;MNRDFTMRCCALIAAFAILGTATAAEAKKEAKLPECSLTVSPKPGDSHVSKSGTSRLIQSGNTLGSNTGSKTITRSLKWGVETRFREDRPEKLELKAFYLGNNDKNKLIQLGSETKTLTLDKNGRASIELTSPTTRLTKSRTTSTSRHCGGSNGFRSTKTTTRGERVTGCVLQLYADGKLVKSWSSDSRWANEAKNEAFSIENLNKSSGKIGLR
;
A
#
# COMPACT_ATOMS: atom_id res chain seq x y z
N MET A 1 41.57 -73.40 26.33
CA MET A 1 41.26 -74.00 24.99
C MET A 1 41.11 -72.90 24.01
N ASN A 2 42.17 -72.68 23.24
CA ASN A 2 42.21 -72.70 21.75
C ASN A 2 41.29 -71.69 21.07
N ARG A 3 41.62 -70.82 20.12
CA ARG A 3 42.81 -70.80 19.20
C ARG A 3 42.82 -69.42 18.56
N ASP A 4 44.04 -68.94 18.40
CA ASP A 4 44.49 -67.97 17.42
C ASP A 4 43.78 -68.07 16.06
N PHE A 5 43.49 -66.94 15.47
CA PHE A 5 43.51 -66.81 14.03
C PHE A 5 44.00 -65.40 13.63
N THR A 6 45.28 -65.35 13.46
CA THR A 6 45.96 -64.35 12.67
C THR A 6 45.55 -64.48 11.21
N MET A 7 45.07 -63.42 10.58
CA MET A 7 45.12 -63.37 9.14
C MET A 7 45.49 -61.95 8.67
N ARG A 8 46.67 -61.95 8.15
CA ARG A 8 47.25 -60.87 7.34
C ARG A 8 46.37 -60.67 6.07
N CYS A 9 46.10 -59.46 5.69
CA CYS A 9 45.94 -59.09 4.27
C CYS A 9 46.18 -57.62 4.06
N CYS A 10 47.27 -57.37 3.43
CA CYS A 10 47.53 -56.56 2.28
C CYS A 10 47.05 -55.09 2.27
N ALA A 11 48.02 -54.23 2.40
CA ALA A 11 48.00 -52.87 1.95
C ALA A 11 47.63 -52.77 0.48
N LEU A 12 46.56 -52.07 0.18
CA LEU A 12 46.24 -51.54 -1.15
C LEU A 12 46.18 -50.02 -1.00
N ILE A 13 47.31 -49.41 -1.34
CA ILE A 13 47.38 -47.96 -1.52
C ILE A 13 46.69 -47.64 -2.81
N ALA A 14 45.44 -47.23 -2.75
CA ALA A 14 44.74 -46.57 -3.85
C ALA A 14 45.06 -45.07 -3.80
N ALA A 15 45.99 -44.66 -4.64
CA ALA A 15 46.24 -43.26 -4.93
C ALA A 15 45.02 -42.70 -5.65
N PHE A 16 44.11 -42.02 -4.91
CA PHE A 16 43.10 -41.21 -5.51
C PHE A 16 43.75 -39.90 -5.95
N ALA A 17 43.99 -39.82 -7.25
CA ALA A 17 44.26 -38.54 -7.93
C ALA A 17 43.06 -37.65 -7.73
N ILE A 18 43.18 -36.68 -6.84
CA ILE A 18 42.23 -35.57 -6.72
C ILE A 18 42.41 -34.71 -7.96
N LEU A 19 41.59 -34.99 -9.01
CA LEU A 19 41.34 -34.01 -10.04
C LEU A 19 40.63 -32.83 -9.37
N GLY A 20 41.41 -31.80 -9.08
CA GLY A 20 40.87 -30.51 -8.71
C GLY A 20 40.04 -29.96 -9.87
N THR A 21 38.75 -30.20 -9.81
CA THR A 21 37.81 -29.38 -10.60
C THR A 21 37.87 -28.00 -9.98
N ALA A 22 38.67 -27.13 -10.61
CA ALA A 22 38.55 -25.71 -10.42
C ALA A 22 37.12 -25.32 -10.86
N THR A 23 36.20 -25.33 -9.91
CA THR A 23 34.93 -24.60 -10.08
C THR A 23 35.31 -23.14 -10.22
N ALA A 24 35.41 -22.69 -11.49
CA ALA A 24 35.40 -21.30 -11.80
C ALA A 24 34.15 -20.74 -11.12
N ALA A 25 34.34 -20.06 -10.00
CA ALA A 25 33.33 -19.19 -9.45
C ALA A 25 33.13 -18.11 -10.53
N GLU A 26 32.15 -18.34 -11.42
CA GLU A 26 31.61 -17.27 -12.22
C GLU A 26 31.17 -16.19 -11.24
N ALA A 27 32.00 -15.16 -11.11
CA ALA A 27 31.63 -13.94 -10.45
C ALA A 27 30.37 -13.45 -11.20
N LYS A 28 29.22 -13.74 -10.59
CA LYS A 28 27.93 -13.30 -11.09
C LYS A 28 28.03 -11.77 -11.13
N LYS A 29 28.36 -11.24 -12.33
CA LYS A 29 28.39 -9.82 -12.59
C LYS A 29 27.03 -9.31 -12.14
N GLU A 30 26.97 -8.54 -11.04
CA GLU A 30 25.74 -7.91 -10.62
C GLU A 30 25.20 -7.16 -11.83
N ALA A 31 24.12 -7.68 -12.40
CA ALA A 31 23.53 -7.08 -13.58
C ALA A 31 23.10 -5.67 -13.16
N LYS A 32 23.76 -4.68 -13.73
CA LYS A 32 23.44 -3.26 -13.53
C LYS A 32 21.95 -3.09 -13.83
N LEU A 33 21.21 -2.54 -12.87
CA LEU A 33 19.79 -2.28 -13.07
C LEU A 33 19.62 -1.30 -14.26
N PRO A 34 18.64 -1.55 -15.14
CA PRO A 34 18.42 -0.70 -16.30
C PRO A 34 18.07 0.73 -15.87
N GLU A 35 18.67 1.71 -16.53
CA GLU A 35 18.35 3.12 -16.30
C GLU A 35 16.96 3.45 -16.82
N CYS A 36 16.05 3.76 -15.92
CA CYS A 36 14.70 4.16 -16.27
C CYS A 36 14.26 5.43 -15.54
N SER A 37 13.34 6.16 -16.15
CA SER A 37 12.58 7.22 -15.50
C SER A 37 11.16 6.75 -15.23
N LEU A 38 10.60 7.17 -14.11
CA LEU A 38 9.20 6.96 -13.74
C LEU A 38 8.59 8.33 -13.42
N THR A 39 7.63 8.75 -14.22
CA THR A 39 6.90 10.00 -14.06
C THR A 39 5.46 9.69 -13.71
N VAL A 40 4.96 10.29 -12.65
CA VAL A 40 3.58 10.09 -12.17
C VAL A 40 2.88 11.43 -12.09
N SER A 41 1.78 11.55 -12.81
CA SER A 41 0.99 12.77 -12.87
C SER A 41 -0.39 12.52 -12.27
N PRO A 42 -0.81 13.25 -11.22
CA PRO A 42 -2.17 13.15 -10.72
C PRO A 42 -3.15 13.64 -11.78
N LYS A 43 -4.24 12.89 -11.99
CA LYS A 43 -5.33 13.25 -12.88
C LYS A 43 -6.60 13.54 -12.09
N PRO A 44 -7.55 14.30 -12.65
CA PRO A 44 -8.84 14.46 -12.04
C PRO A 44 -9.50 13.10 -11.77
N GLY A 45 -9.85 12.84 -10.53
CA GLY A 45 -10.59 11.65 -10.12
C GLY A 45 -12.07 11.98 -9.95
N ASP A 46 -12.89 10.96 -9.85
CA ASP A 46 -14.32 11.12 -9.65
C ASP A 46 -14.59 11.50 -8.18
N SER A 47 -15.44 12.50 -7.98
CA SER A 47 -15.88 12.92 -6.65
C SER A 47 -17.36 13.29 -6.67
N HIS A 48 -18.14 12.61 -5.84
CA HIS A 48 -19.56 12.88 -5.67
C HIS A 48 -19.87 13.17 -4.20
N VAL A 49 -20.66 14.19 -3.95
CA VAL A 49 -21.08 14.58 -2.60
C VAL A 49 -22.60 14.57 -2.52
N SER A 50 -23.14 13.68 -1.69
CA SER A 50 -24.56 13.69 -1.36
C SER A 50 -24.79 14.19 0.07
N LYS A 51 -25.87 14.93 0.27
CA LYS A 51 -26.28 15.42 1.59
C LYS A 51 -27.70 14.95 1.84
N SER A 52 -27.96 14.46 3.03
CA SER A 52 -29.32 14.15 3.51
C SER A 52 -29.49 14.70 4.91
N GLY A 53 -30.70 15.06 5.25
CA GLY A 53 -31.04 15.52 6.60
C GLY A 53 -32.45 15.08 6.97
N THR A 54 -32.63 14.68 8.21
CA THR A 54 -33.92 14.39 8.80
C THR A 54 -34.06 15.18 10.09
N SER A 55 -35.15 15.92 10.18
CA SER A 55 -35.57 16.58 11.43
C SER A 55 -36.69 15.76 12.04
N ARG A 56 -36.54 15.33 13.26
CA ARG A 56 -37.61 14.70 14.04
C ARG A 56 -37.87 15.53 15.27
N LEU A 57 -39.10 16.00 15.39
CA LEU A 57 -39.65 16.47 16.67
C LEU A 57 -39.99 15.20 17.46
N ILE A 58 -39.15 14.83 18.39
CA ILE A 58 -39.40 13.71 19.30
C ILE A 58 -39.66 14.35 20.66
N GLN A 59 -40.91 14.41 21.06
CA GLN A 59 -41.29 14.76 22.40
C GLN A 59 -41.34 13.46 23.20
N SER A 60 -40.15 13.02 23.67
CA SER A 60 -40.05 11.85 24.56
C SER A 60 -39.20 12.24 25.74
N GLY A 61 -39.77 12.22 26.91
CA GLY A 61 -39.14 12.65 28.17
C GLY A 61 -38.59 14.08 28.05
N ASN A 62 -37.32 14.27 28.42
CA ASN A 62 -36.65 15.56 28.41
C ASN A 62 -36.09 16.00 27.01
N THR A 63 -36.33 15.24 25.94
CA THR A 63 -35.83 15.58 24.60
C THR A 63 -36.89 16.29 23.80
N LEU A 64 -36.58 17.52 23.36
CA LEU A 64 -37.50 18.39 22.61
C LEU A 64 -37.41 18.18 21.11
N GLY A 65 -36.29 17.76 20.61
CA GLY A 65 -36.08 17.51 19.19
C GLY A 65 -34.70 17.00 18.87
N SER A 66 -34.60 16.29 17.76
CA SER A 66 -33.32 15.81 17.21
C SER A 66 -33.26 16.16 15.72
N ASN A 67 -32.15 16.74 15.30
CA ASN A 67 -31.85 17.00 13.92
C ASN A 67 -30.60 16.21 13.53
N THR A 68 -30.73 15.33 12.54
CA THR A 68 -29.62 14.56 12.01
C THR A 68 -29.36 14.93 10.57
N GLY A 69 -28.18 15.46 10.29
CA GLY A 69 -27.67 15.70 8.95
C GLY A 69 -26.56 14.73 8.62
N SER A 70 -26.54 14.19 7.40
CA SER A 70 -25.45 13.39 6.93
C SER A 70 -24.88 13.91 5.60
N LYS A 71 -23.56 13.81 5.46
CA LYS A 71 -22.82 14.13 4.23
C LYS A 71 -22.03 12.90 3.84
N THR A 72 -22.32 12.35 2.67
CA THR A 72 -21.56 11.23 2.09
C THR A 72 -20.69 11.75 0.96
N ILE A 73 -19.43 11.43 1.00
CA ILE A 73 -18.44 11.75 -0.02
C ILE A 73 -17.99 10.42 -0.64
N THR A 74 -18.24 10.26 -1.93
CA THR A 74 -17.75 9.15 -2.73
C THR A 74 -16.61 9.68 -3.60
N ARG A 75 -15.45 9.00 -3.60
CA ARG A 75 -14.26 9.49 -4.30
C ARG A 75 -13.40 8.35 -4.84
N SER A 76 -12.86 8.55 -6.05
CA SER A 76 -11.72 7.83 -6.58
C SER A 76 -10.59 8.80 -6.95
N LEU A 77 -9.35 8.33 -7.04
CA LEU A 77 -8.20 9.09 -7.52
C LEU A 77 -7.65 8.42 -8.77
N LYS A 78 -7.11 9.23 -9.68
CA LYS A 78 -6.51 8.75 -10.94
C LYS A 78 -5.08 9.26 -11.07
N TRP A 79 -4.21 8.45 -11.68
CA TRP A 79 -2.81 8.79 -11.95
C TRP A 79 -2.43 8.34 -13.36
N GLY A 80 -1.85 9.24 -14.12
CA GLY A 80 -1.12 8.90 -15.33
C GLY A 80 0.29 8.50 -14.96
N VAL A 81 0.72 7.32 -15.38
CA VAL A 81 2.06 6.80 -15.12
C VAL A 81 2.78 6.64 -16.45
N GLU A 82 3.95 7.24 -16.57
CA GLU A 82 4.83 7.11 -17.74
C GLU A 82 6.19 6.60 -17.29
N THR A 83 6.72 5.62 -18.02
CA THR A 83 8.08 5.11 -17.82
C THR A 83 8.84 5.16 -19.12
N ARG A 84 10.16 5.42 -19.02
CA ARG A 84 11.07 5.44 -20.17
C ARG A 84 12.38 4.77 -19.79
N PHE A 85 12.80 3.83 -20.64
CA PHE A 85 14.10 3.17 -20.61
C PHE A 85 15.00 3.76 -21.70
N ARG A 86 16.26 4.04 -21.35
CA ARG A 86 17.21 4.68 -22.29
C ARG A 86 17.94 3.66 -23.16
N GLU A 87 18.48 2.62 -22.55
CA GLU A 87 19.35 1.64 -23.22
C GLU A 87 18.80 0.22 -23.06
N ASP A 88 18.98 -0.40 -21.93
CA ASP A 88 18.59 -1.79 -21.71
C ASP A 88 17.06 -1.92 -21.53
N ARG A 89 16.38 -2.50 -22.51
CA ARG A 89 14.95 -2.73 -22.45
C ARG A 89 14.69 -4.06 -21.77
N PRO A 90 13.90 -4.09 -20.69
CA PRO A 90 13.52 -5.32 -20.05
C PRO A 90 12.58 -6.14 -20.95
N GLU A 91 12.68 -7.46 -20.86
CA GLU A 91 11.74 -8.37 -21.54
C GLU A 91 10.36 -8.31 -20.87
N LYS A 92 10.35 -8.21 -19.53
CA LYS A 92 9.14 -8.14 -18.74
C LYS A 92 9.13 -6.90 -17.87
N LEU A 93 8.09 -6.07 -18.05
CA LEU A 93 7.90 -4.86 -17.28
C LEU A 93 6.57 -4.93 -16.52
N GLU A 94 6.63 -4.80 -15.20
CA GLU A 94 5.47 -4.86 -14.33
C GLU A 94 5.39 -3.62 -13.44
N LEU A 95 4.20 -3.07 -13.32
CA LEU A 95 3.88 -1.98 -12.40
C LEU A 95 2.94 -2.52 -11.33
N LYS A 96 3.38 -2.50 -10.07
CA LYS A 96 2.53 -2.79 -8.91
C LYS A 96 2.06 -1.50 -8.29
N ALA A 97 0.76 -1.37 -8.09
CA ALA A 97 0.13 -0.23 -7.45
C ALA A 97 -0.55 -0.67 -6.15
N PHE A 98 -0.31 0.07 -5.07
CA PHE A 98 -0.94 -0.11 -3.76
C PHE A 98 -1.74 1.15 -3.44
N TYR A 99 -3.06 1.03 -3.35
CA TYR A 99 -3.94 2.14 -3.05
C TYR A 99 -4.13 2.27 -1.55
N LEU A 100 -3.89 3.45 -1.02
CA LEU A 100 -3.90 3.72 0.41
C LEU A 100 -5.01 4.71 0.76
N GLY A 101 -5.56 4.52 1.94
CA GLY A 101 -6.62 5.37 2.45
C GLY A 101 -6.67 5.38 3.97
N ASN A 102 -7.56 6.19 4.51
CA ASN A 102 -7.83 6.23 5.93
C ASN A 102 -9.23 5.70 6.22
N ASN A 103 -9.34 4.90 7.28
CA ASN A 103 -10.64 4.45 7.81
C ASN A 103 -11.30 5.54 8.68
N ASP A 104 -12.45 5.21 9.27
CA ASP A 104 -13.23 6.08 10.16
C ASP A 104 -12.48 6.52 11.43
N LYS A 105 -11.49 5.74 11.86
CA LYS A 105 -10.58 6.06 12.98
C LYS A 105 -9.33 6.81 12.55
N ASN A 106 -9.28 7.27 11.31
CA ASN A 106 -8.14 7.94 10.68
C ASN A 106 -6.85 7.09 10.63
N LYS A 107 -6.98 5.77 10.73
CA LYS A 107 -5.86 4.83 10.59
C LYS A 107 -5.61 4.57 9.11
N LEU A 108 -4.34 4.57 8.68
CA LEU A 108 -3.95 4.23 7.32
C LEU A 108 -4.23 2.74 7.05
N ILE A 109 -4.90 2.48 5.93
CA ILE A 109 -5.28 1.14 5.46
C ILE A 109 -4.96 0.99 3.98
N GLN A 110 -4.75 -0.24 3.54
CA GLN A 110 -4.68 -0.58 2.12
C GLN A 110 -6.08 -0.84 1.60
N LEU A 111 -6.48 -0.05 0.61
CA LEU A 111 -7.80 -0.14 -0.05
C LEU A 111 -7.83 -1.18 -1.16
N GLY A 112 -6.66 -1.48 -1.73
CA GLY A 112 -6.50 -2.44 -2.79
C GLY A 112 -5.08 -2.41 -3.36
N SER A 113 -4.80 -3.40 -4.21
CA SER A 113 -3.56 -3.44 -5.00
C SER A 113 -3.85 -4.05 -6.36
N GLU A 114 -3.07 -3.65 -7.35
CA GLU A 114 -3.11 -4.24 -8.68
C GLU A 114 -1.70 -4.36 -9.27
N THR A 115 -1.52 -5.31 -10.16
CA THR A 115 -0.30 -5.46 -10.95
C THR A 115 -0.67 -5.36 -12.43
N LYS A 116 0.03 -4.51 -13.15
CA LYS A 116 -0.15 -4.30 -14.59
C LYS A 116 1.14 -4.62 -15.33
N THR A 117 1.05 -5.44 -16.35
CA THR A 117 2.16 -5.62 -17.31
C THR A 117 2.17 -4.45 -18.28
N LEU A 118 3.33 -3.86 -18.48
CA LEU A 118 3.51 -2.73 -19.38
C LEU A 118 4.25 -3.19 -20.63
N THR A 119 3.84 -2.68 -21.80
CA THR A 119 4.51 -2.94 -23.06
C THR A 119 5.22 -1.66 -23.50
N LEU A 120 6.53 -1.75 -23.75
CA LEU A 120 7.33 -0.64 -24.24
C LEU A 120 7.10 -0.43 -25.74
N ASP A 121 6.95 0.82 -26.12
CA ASP A 121 6.93 1.22 -27.53
C ASP A 121 8.34 1.18 -28.15
N LYS A 122 8.42 1.54 -29.45
CA LYS A 122 9.69 1.59 -30.20
C LYS A 122 10.72 2.57 -29.59
N ASN A 123 10.27 3.53 -28.80
CA ASN A 123 11.11 4.54 -28.15
C ASN A 123 11.47 4.18 -26.71
N GLY A 124 11.14 2.95 -26.25
CA GLY A 124 11.36 2.50 -24.89
C GLY A 124 10.44 3.17 -23.87
N ARG A 125 9.23 3.60 -24.27
CA ARG A 125 8.25 4.25 -23.40
C ARG A 125 7.05 3.35 -23.19
N ALA A 126 6.49 3.41 -22.01
CA ALA A 126 5.16 2.87 -21.71
C ALA A 126 4.37 3.88 -20.89
N SER A 127 3.06 3.94 -21.13
CA SER A 127 2.15 4.77 -20.36
C SER A 127 0.90 3.98 -19.97
N ILE A 128 0.37 4.26 -18.77
CA ILE A 128 -0.85 3.65 -18.27
C ILE A 128 -1.59 4.63 -17.37
N GLU A 129 -2.89 4.47 -17.31
CA GLU A 129 -3.73 5.16 -16.34
C GLU A 129 -4.14 4.20 -15.23
N LEU A 130 -3.96 4.62 -13.99
CA LEU A 130 -4.37 3.90 -12.80
C LEU A 130 -5.54 4.62 -12.13
N THR A 131 -6.51 3.85 -11.64
CA THR A 131 -7.65 4.39 -10.91
C THR A 131 -7.79 3.64 -9.59
N SER A 132 -7.83 4.38 -8.48
CA SER A 132 -8.04 3.77 -7.17
C SER A 132 -9.44 3.15 -7.05
N PRO A 133 -9.62 2.19 -6.15
CA PRO A 133 -10.96 1.79 -5.72
C PRO A 133 -11.77 3.00 -5.29
N THR A 134 -13.06 2.98 -5.60
CA THR A 134 -14.00 4.02 -5.16
C THR A 134 -14.24 3.87 -3.66
N THR A 135 -14.02 4.94 -2.92
CA THR A 135 -14.22 4.97 -1.47
C THR A 135 -15.43 5.82 -1.10
N ARG A 136 -16.06 5.47 0.02
CA ARG A 136 -17.23 6.17 0.55
C ARG A 136 -17.01 6.53 2.01
N LEU A 137 -17.08 7.83 2.31
CA LEU A 137 -17.00 8.37 3.65
C LEU A 137 -18.29 9.11 4.00
N THR A 138 -18.96 8.67 5.05
CA THR A 138 -20.18 9.31 5.57
C THR A 138 -19.90 9.98 6.91
N LYS A 139 -20.18 11.28 6.99
CA LYS A 139 -20.16 12.05 8.24
C LYS A 139 -21.60 12.38 8.63
N SER A 140 -22.03 11.91 9.79
CA SER A 140 -23.34 12.19 10.35
C SER A 140 -23.18 13.09 11.56
N ARG A 141 -23.99 14.15 11.64
CA ARG A 141 -24.05 15.07 12.77
C ARG A 141 -25.47 15.05 13.34
N THR A 142 -25.61 14.60 14.58
CA THR A 142 -26.86 14.60 15.31
C THR A 142 -26.80 15.70 16.37
N THR A 143 -27.77 16.60 16.34
CA THR A 143 -27.93 17.65 17.36
C THR A 143 -29.22 17.35 18.11
N SER A 144 -29.13 17.15 19.41
CA SER A 144 -30.26 16.93 20.30
C SER A 144 -30.42 18.12 21.23
N THR A 145 -31.63 18.59 21.38
CA THR A 145 -32.01 19.64 22.35
C THR A 145 -32.82 19.00 23.45
N SER A 146 -32.37 19.13 24.71
CA SER A 146 -33.08 18.65 25.87
C SER A 146 -33.47 19.80 26.78
N ARG A 147 -34.66 19.72 27.44
CA ARG A 147 -35.07 20.63 28.48
C ARG A 147 -34.60 20.10 29.83
N HIS A 148 -34.06 20.96 30.65
CA HIS A 148 -33.82 20.63 32.05
C HIS A 148 -35.08 21.02 32.87
N CYS A 149 -35.54 20.13 33.74
CA CYS A 149 -36.67 20.43 34.63
C CYS A 149 -36.23 21.54 35.58
N GLY A 150 -36.77 22.75 35.39
CA GLY A 150 -36.57 23.91 36.28
C GLY A 150 -35.87 25.12 35.74
N GLY A 151 -35.45 25.15 34.47
CA GLY A 151 -34.77 26.31 33.86
C GLY A 151 -35.19 26.57 32.41
N SER A 152 -35.21 27.87 32.02
CA SER A 152 -35.52 28.31 30.66
C SER A 152 -34.47 27.95 29.60
N ASN A 153 -33.30 27.44 29.96
CA ASN A 153 -32.19 27.14 29.09
C ASN A 153 -32.16 25.65 28.70
N GLY A 154 -32.58 25.36 27.48
CA GLY A 154 -32.43 24.02 26.89
C GLY A 154 -30.95 23.69 26.66
N PHE A 155 -30.55 22.48 27.02
CA PHE A 155 -29.19 21.98 26.76
C PHE A 155 -29.13 21.38 25.34
N ARG A 156 -28.16 21.84 24.54
CA ARG A 156 -27.93 21.36 23.19
C ARG A 156 -26.68 20.50 23.15
N SER A 157 -26.83 19.22 22.79
CA SER A 157 -25.71 18.33 22.57
C SER A 157 -25.53 18.02 21.07
N THR A 158 -24.29 17.88 20.63
CA THR A 158 -23.97 17.53 19.24
C THR A 158 -23.05 16.35 19.22
N LYS A 159 -23.48 15.29 18.54
CA LYS A 159 -22.66 14.09 18.29
C LYS A 159 -22.32 14.01 16.81
N THR A 160 -21.03 13.90 16.48
CA THR A 160 -20.57 13.64 15.12
C THR A 160 -20.05 12.22 15.03
N THR A 161 -20.49 11.49 14.02
CA THR A 161 -20.06 10.13 13.72
C THR A 161 -19.51 10.10 12.30
N THR A 162 -18.34 9.50 12.12
CA THR A 162 -17.74 9.25 10.79
C THR A 162 -17.73 7.75 10.55
N ARG A 163 -18.09 7.31 9.36
CA ARG A 163 -18.08 5.89 8.96
C ARG A 163 -17.58 5.77 7.53
N GLY A 164 -16.83 4.70 7.24
CA GLY A 164 -16.34 4.39 5.92
C GLY A 164 -14.87 4.73 5.73
N GLU A 165 -14.46 4.82 4.48
CA GLU A 165 -13.07 4.94 4.08
C GLU A 165 -12.88 6.10 3.12
N ARG A 166 -11.68 6.66 3.10
CA ARG A 166 -11.29 7.73 2.20
C ARG A 166 -9.95 7.41 1.57
N VAL A 167 -9.90 7.37 0.23
CA VAL A 167 -8.63 7.27 -0.49
C VAL A 167 -7.77 8.51 -0.25
N THR A 168 -6.48 8.31 0.02
CA THR A 168 -5.50 9.38 0.30
C THR A 168 -4.38 9.40 -0.72
N GLY A 169 -4.03 8.25 -1.31
CA GLY A 169 -2.95 8.19 -2.29
C GLY A 169 -2.61 6.77 -2.73
N CYS A 170 -1.44 6.63 -3.34
CA CYS A 170 -0.91 5.34 -3.74
C CYS A 170 0.61 5.27 -3.62
N VAL A 171 1.11 4.04 -3.61
CA VAL A 171 2.52 3.67 -3.78
C VAL A 171 2.62 2.85 -5.06
N LEU A 172 3.63 3.15 -5.88
CA LEU A 172 3.91 2.49 -7.13
C LEU A 172 5.32 1.88 -7.09
N GLN A 173 5.43 0.66 -7.58
CA GLN A 173 6.69 -0.07 -7.72
C GLN A 173 6.80 -0.60 -9.14
N LEU A 174 7.87 -0.21 -9.85
CA LEU A 174 8.17 -0.65 -11.21
C LEU A 174 9.22 -1.74 -11.16
N TYR A 175 8.89 -2.89 -11.72
CA TYR A 175 9.76 -4.06 -11.82
C TYR A 175 10.14 -4.30 -13.27
N ALA A 176 11.44 -4.51 -13.50
CA ALA A 176 12.01 -4.94 -14.76
C ALA A 176 12.63 -6.33 -14.56
N ASP A 177 12.16 -7.32 -15.29
CA ASP A 177 12.63 -8.73 -15.23
C ASP A 177 12.64 -9.27 -13.77
N GLY A 178 11.59 -8.93 -13.02
CA GLY A 178 11.38 -9.36 -11.63
C GLY A 178 12.15 -8.56 -10.57
N LYS A 179 12.97 -7.57 -10.94
CA LYS A 179 13.73 -6.72 -10.00
C LYS A 179 13.08 -5.34 -9.89
N LEU A 180 12.99 -4.82 -8.66
CA LEU A 180 12.51 -3.46 -8.42
C LEU A 180 13.51 -2.44 -8.96
N VAL A 181 13.11 -1.67 -9.97
CA VAL A 181 13.98 -0.66 -10.60
C VAL A 181 13.64 0.77 -10.21
N LYS A 182 12.36 1.05 -9.94
CA LYS A 182 11.90 2.37 -9.49
C LYS A 182 10.69 2.23 -8.57
N SER A 183 10.55 3.19 -7.67
CA SER A 183 9.36 3.35 -6.85
C SER A 183 8.94 4.81 -6.77
N TRP A 184 7.67 5.02 -6.51
CA TRP A 184 7.08 6.33 -6.32
C TRP A 184 5.96 6.25 -5.27
N SER A 185 5.74 7.34 -4.56
CA SER A 185 4.64 7.45 -3.62
C SER A 185 4.00 8.84 -3.69
N SER A 186 2.69 8.90 -3.51
CA SER A 186 1.95 10.17 -3.48
C SER A 186 2.20 10.99 -2.21
N ASP A 187 2.78 10.39 -1.18
CA ASP A 187 3.15 11.03 0.09
C ASP A 187 4.63 10.74 0.39
N SER A 188 5.41 11.78 0.66
CA SER A 188 6.85 11.65 0.93
C SER A 188 7.15 10.76 2.15
N ARG A 189 6.24 10.68 3.11
CA ARG A 189 6.36 9.80 4.29
C ARG A 189 6.38 8.31 3.93
N TRP A 190 5.85 7.94 2.78
CA TRP A 190 5.79 6.56 2.30
C TRP A 190 6.97 6.18 1.39
N ALA A 191 7.80 7.17 1.02
CA ALA A 191 8.86 7.00 0.02
C ALA A 191 9.89 5.93 0.39
N ASN A 192 10.22 5.77 1.67
CA ASN A 192 11.17 4.75 2.11
C ASN A 192 10.58 3.34 2.03
N GLU A 193 9.31 3.17 2.46
CA GLU A 193 8.64 1.89 2.37
C GLU A 193 8.32 1.52 0.91
N ALA A 194 8.10 2.50 0.04
CA ALA A 194 7.91 2.28 -1.38
C ALA A 194 9.12 1.61 -2.06
N LYS A 195 10.32 1.76 -1.52
CA LYS A 195 11.56 1.12 -2.01
C LYS A 195 11.73 -0.32 -1.53
N ASN A 196 10.91 -0.76 -0.58
CA ASN A 196 10.95 -2.13 -0.06
C ASN A 196 10.16 -3.04 -1.00
N GLU A 197 10.78 -4.08 -1.55
CA GLU A 197 10.13 -5.07 -2.41
C GLU A 197 8.94 -5.75 -1.72
N ALA A 198 9.04 -5.98 -0.41
CA ALA A 198 7.96 -6.47 0.44
C ALA A 198 7.18 -5.30 1.06
N PHE A 199 6.57 -4.47 0.21
CA PHE A 199 5.76 -3.35 0.70
C PHE A 199 4.73 -3.79 1.75
N SER A 200 4.70 -3.11 2.90
CA SER A 200 3.78 -3.41 4.00
C SER A 200 3.18 -2.15 4.61
N ILE A 201 1.84 -2.11 4.67
CA ILE A 201 1.08 -1.06 5.35
C ILE A 201 1.37 -1.01 6.86
N GLU A 202 1.71 -2.16 7.46
CA GLU A 202 2.03 -2.25 8.89
C GLU A 202 3.29 -1.48 9.23
N ASN A 203 4.30 -1.53 8.35
CA ASN A 203 5.54 -0.77 8.51
C ASN A 203 5.27 0.73 8.43
N LEU A 204 4.40 1.17 7.51
CA LEU A 204 3.97 2.56 7.42
C LEU A 204 3.27 3.04 8.69
N ASN A 205 2.38 2.22 9.26
CA ASN A 205 1.69 2.56 10.50
C ASN A 205 2.64 2.65 11.70
N LYS A 206 3.66 1.79 11.77
CA LYS A 206 4.69 1.83 12.83
C LYS A 206 5.57 3.07 12.74
N SER A 207 5.95 3.48 11.53
CA SER A 207 6.76 4.67 11.30
C SER A 207 5.99 5.96 11.61
N SER A 208 4.69 6.01 11.28
CA SER A 208 3.83 7.16 11.57
C SER A 208 3.58 7.37 13.07
N GLY A 209 3.53 6.31 13.87
CA GLY A 209 3.36 6.38 15.32
C GLY A 209 4.56 6.95 16.09
N LYS A 210 5.76 6.93 15.49
CA LYS A 210 6.97 7.48 16.11
C LYS A 210 7.12 9.00 15.98
N ILE A 211 6.38 9.65 15.08
CA ILE A 211 6.48 11.09 14.80
C ILE A 211 5.60 11.92 15.75
N GLY A 212 4.67 11.30 16.48
CA GLY A 212 3.71 11.98 17.36
C GLY A 212 4.17 12.30 18.80
N LEU A 213 5.45 12.07 19.14
CA LEU A 213 6.01 12.29 20.49
C LEU A 213 7.27 13.18 20.47
N ARG A 214 7.16 14.34 19.82
CA ARG A 214 8.14 15.43 20.02
C ARG A 214 7.42 16.76 20.11
#